data_532815dc156c44f9347e15a297acffb0
#
_entry.id   532815dc156c44f9347e15a297acffb0
#
_cell.length_a   1.000
_cell.length_b   1.000
_cell.length_c   1.000
_cell.angle_alpha   90.00
_cell.angle_beta   90.00
_cell.angle_gamma   90.00
#
_symmetry.space_group_name_H-M   'P 1'
#
loop_
_entity.id
_entity.type
_entity.pdbx_description
1 polymer ?
#
loop_
_entity_poly.entity_id
_entity_poly.type
_entity_poly.pdbx_seq_one_letter_code
_entity_poly.pdbx_strand_id
1 'polypeptide(L)'
;MSVNGKAGMLAGVRVLDMTQFEAGPSCTETLAWLGAEVVKIENPKGGDAGRFANTEKPGIDSFYFMQFNSGKKSLTCNLKTDEGVALIKKLVREA
;
A
#
# COMPACT_ATOMS: atom_id res chain seq x y z
N MET A 1 -2.35 -20.21 13.00
CA MET A 1 -1.23 -19.24 13.13
C MET A 1 -0.78 -18.81 11.75
N SER A 2 -0.60 -17.54 11.54
CA SER A 2 -0.26 -17.00 10.23
C SER A 2 1.24 -16.97 9.99
N VAL A 3 1.63 -17.02 8.71
CA VAL A 3 2.95 -16.60 8.27
C VAL A 3 3.05 -15.09 8.49
N ASN A 4 4.21 -14.58 8.86
CA ASN A 4 4.46 -13.16 9.12
C ASN A 4 3.69 -12.58 10.31
N GLY A 5 3.25 -13.42 11.24
CA GLY A 5 2.55 -12.96 12.44
C GLY A 5 1.11 -12.52 12.22
N LYS A 6 0.57 -12.68 11.02
CA LYS A 6 -0.83 -12.35 10.72
C LYS A 6 -1.70 -13.60 10.73
N ALA A 7 -2.95 -13.44 11.18
CA ALA A 7 -3.97 -14.45 11.10
C ALA A 7 -4.97 -14.12 10.00
N GLY A 8 -5.70 -15.10 9.51
CA GLY A 8 -6.75 -14.90 8.53
C GLY A 8 -6.60 -15.81 7.32
N MET A 9 -7.64 -15.81 6.47
CA MET A 9 -7.70 -16.72 5.34
C MET A 9 -6.68 -16.40 4.25
N LEU A 10 -6.15 -15.17 4.23
CA LEU A 10 -5.14 -14.77 3.25
C LEU A 10 -3.72 -14.74 3.84
N ALA A 11 -3.50 -15.39 4.98
CA ALA A 11 -2.15 -15.51 5.55
C ALA A 11 -1.20 -16.11 4.52
N GLY A 12 -0.04 -15.47 4.32
CA GLY A 12 0.95 -15.90 3.33
C GLY A 12 0.77 -15.31 1.94
N VAL A 13 -0.36 -14.67 1.66
CA VAL A 13 -0.57 -13.96 0.40
C VAL A 13 0.11 -12.60 0.44
N ARG A 14 0.84 -12.27 -0.61
CA ARG A 14 1.47 -10.96 -0.79
C ARG A 14 0.76 -10.17 -1.88
N VAL A 15 0.47 -8.92 -1.60
CA VAL A 15 -0.21 -8.02 -2.54
C VAL A 15 0.67 -6.80 -2.77
N LEU A 16 0.91 -6.50 -4.04
CA LEU A 16 1.59 -5.28 -4.45
C LEU A 16 0.51 -4.28 -4.84
N ASP A 17 0.37 -3.23 -4.05
CA ASP A 17 -0.72 -2.27 -4.19
C ASP A 17 -0.21 -1.00 -4.86
N MET A 18 -0.67 -0.75 -6.07
CA MET A 18 -0.31 0.44 -6.85
C MET A 18 -1.46 1.42 -6.97
N THR A 19 -2.48 1.27 -6.14
CA THR A 19 -3.71 2.07 -6.22
C THR A 19 -3.60 3.36 -5.43
N GLN A 20 -4.50 4.30 -5.72
CA GLN A 20 -4.57 5.59 -5.04
C GLN A 20 -6.01 5.95 -4.73
N PHE A 21 -6.20 6.86 -3.78
CA PHE A 21 -7.46 7.43 -3.34
C PHE A 21 -8.34 6.43 -2.60
N GLU A 22 -9.39 5.89 -3.22
CA GLU A 22 -10.46 5.22 -2.47
C GLU A 22 -10.73 3.78 -2.91
N ALA A 23 -11.19 3.58 -4.14
CA ALA A 23 -11.68 2.26 -4.57
C ALA A 23 -10.62 1.16 -4.49
N GLY A 24 -9.45 1.41 -5.06
CA GLY A 24 -8.33 0.46 -4.99
C GLY A 24 -7.80 0.30 -3.57
N PRO A 25 -7.48 1.39 -2.86
CA PRO A 25 -7.02 1.29 -1.48
C PRO A 25 -8.00 0.58 -0.55
N SER A 26 -9.30 0.80 -0.69
CA SER A 26 -10.32 0.09 0.09
C SER A 26 -10.28 -1.41 -0.17
N CYS A 27 -10.13 -1.80 -1.43
CA CYS A 27 -10.01 -3.21 -1.80
C CYS A 27 -8.77 -3.84 -1.15
N THR A 28 -7.61 -3.22 -1.29
CA THR A 28 -6.37 -3.78 -0.77
C THR A 28 -6.30 -3.73 0.75
N GLU A 29 -6.92 -2.74 1.38
CA GLU A 29 -7.06 -2.70 2.83
C GLU A 29 -7.86 -3.91 3.33
N THR A 30 -8.95 -4.25 2.63
CA THR A 30 -9.74 -5.44 2.97
C THR A 30 -8.88 -6.71 2.88
N LEU A 31 -8.04 -6.80 1.86
CA LEU A 31 -7.11 -7.95 1.75
C LEU A 31 -6.14 -8.00 2.92
N ALA A 32 -5.65 -6.84 3.37
CA ALA A 32 -4.77 -6.77 4.54
C ALA A 32 -5.51 -7.24 5.81
N TRP A 33 -6.75 -6.83 5.99
CA TRP A 33 -7.56 -7.27 7.14
C TRP A 33 -7.80 -8.78 7.13
N LEU A 34 -7.86 -9.39 5.95
CA LEU A 34 -8.02 -10.84 5.80
C LEU A 34 -6.70 -11.60 5.96
N GLY A 35 -5.60 -10.92 6.23
CA GLY A 35 -4.33 -11.55 6.55
C GLY A 35 -3.23 -11.43 5.49
N ALA A 36 -3.51 -10.83 4.34
CA ALA A 36 -2.49 -10.62 3.31
C ALA A 36 -1.45 -9.61 3.76
N GLU A 37 -0.21 -9.79 3.31
CA GLU A 37 0.81 -8.75 3.41
C GLU A 37 0.64 -7.81 2.22
N VAL A 38 0.26 -6.57 2.48
CA VAL A 38 0.04 -5.57 1.44
C VAL A 38 1.16 -4.54 1.49
N VAL A 39 1.87 -4.39 0.37
CA VAL A 39 2.91 -3.37 0.20
C VAL A 39 2.40 -2.34 -0.80
N LYS A 40 2.20 -1.13 -0.33
CA LYS A 40 1.72 -0.02 -1.16
C LYS A 40 2.91 0.67 -1.81
N ILE A 41 2.89 0.75 -3.13
CA ILE A 41 3.92 1.43 -3.91
C ILE A 41 3.50 2.88 -4.08
N GLU A 42 4.34 3.79 -3.65
CA GLU A 42 4.00 5.22 -3.66
C GLU A 42 5.05 6.04 -4.42
N ASN A 43 4.59 7.12 -5.04
CA ASN A 43 5.46 8.09 -5.67
C ASN A 43 6.34 8.75 -4.60
N PRO A 44 7.68 8.83 -4.81
CA PRO A 44 8.58 9.50 -3.85
C PRO A 44 8.23 10.97 -3.60
N LYS A 45 7.54 11.62 -4.53
CA LYS A 45 7.17 13.03 -4.42
C LYS A 45 5.81 13.23 -3.77
N GLY A 46 5.59 12.64 -2.59
CA GLY A 46 4.38 12.90 -1.83
C GLY A 46 3.51 11.68 -1.59
N GLY A 47 3.74 10.58 -2.29
CA GLY A 47 2.99 9.36 -2.08
C GLY A 47 1.60 9.39 -2.70
N ASP A 48 0.70 8.61 -2.14
CA ASP A 48 -0.70 8.56 -2.57
C ASP A 48 -1.34 9.94 -2.41
N ALA A 49 -2.00 10.41 -3.47
CA ALA A 49 -2.68 11.70 -3.43
C ALA A 49 -3.73 11.78 -2.32
N GLY A 50 -4.27 10.64 -1.90
CA GLY A 50 -5.22 10.58 -0.78
C GLY A 50 -4.65 11.08 0.54
N ARG A 51 -3.33 11.08 0.72
CA ARG A 51 -2.70 11.60 1.95
C ARG A 51 -3.03 13.06 2.20
N PHE A 52 -3.34 13.82 1.16
CA PHE A 52 -3.59 15.25 1.22
C PHE A 52 -5.07 15.60 1.11
N ALA A 53 -5.93 14.63 0.92
CA ALA A 53 -7.37 14.85 0.78
C ALA A 53 -7.98 15.16 2.15
N ASN A 54 -8.66 16.32 2.28
CA ASN A 54 -9.30 16.73 3.52
C ASN A 54 -8.35 16.67 4.73
N THR A 55 -7.16 17.24 4.57
CA THR A 55 -6.14 17.24 5.62
C THR A 55 -6.59 18.12 6.80
N GLU A 56 -6.70 17.54 7.97
CA GLU A 56 -7.16 18.22 9.18
C GLU A 56 -6.04 18.97 9.88
N LYS A 57 -4.81 18.45 9.83
CA LYS A 57 -3.65 19.05 10.47
C LYS A 57 -2.47 19.08 9.52
N PRO A 58 -1.72 20.20 9.46
CA PRO A 58 -0.49 20.27 8.67
C PRO A 58 0.54 19.24 9.17
N GLY A 59 1.24 18.62 8.24
CA GLY A 59 2.36 17.74 8.56
C GLY A 59 1.99 16.31 8.93
N ILE A 60 0.70 15.96 8.93
CA ILE A 60 0.26 14.58 9.15
C ILE A 60 -0.63 14.13 7.98
N ASP A 61 -0.75 12.83 7.82
CA ASP A 61 -1.63 12.26 6.82
C ASP A 61 -3.09 12.56 7.16
N SER A 62 -3.92 12.68 6.12
CA SER A 62 -5.36 12.89 6.29
C SER A 62 -6.02 11.66 6.91
N PHE A 63 -7.13 11.87 7.62
CA PHE A 63 -7.95 10.75 8.09
C PHE A 63 -8.49 9.92 6.93
N TYR A 64 -8.77 10.56 5.80
CA TYR A 64 -9.15 9.89 4.56
C TYR A 64 -8.12 8.82 4.18
N PHE A 65 -6.83 9.19 4.14
CA PHE A 65 -5.77 8.24 3.81
C PHE A 65 -5.67 7.12 4.86
N MET A 66 -5.70 7.48 6.13
CA MET A 66 -5.59 6.49 7.21
C MET A 66 -6.75 5.50 7.19
N GLN A 67 -7.94 5.95 6.83
CA GLN A 67 -9.14 5.12 6.77
C GLN A 67 -9.02 3.99 5.74
N PHE A 68 -8.38 4.26 4.59
CA PHE A 68 -8.31 3.31 3.48
C PHE A 68 -6.98 2.56 3.37
N ASN A 69 -6.05 2.79 4.29
CA ASN A 69 -4.72 2.21 4.16
C ASN A 69 -4.19 1.56 5.43
N SER A 70 -5.07 1.24 6.36
CA SER A 70 -4.71 0.58 7.60
C SER A 70 -4.14 -0.82 7.31
N GLY A 71 -3.05 -1.15 7.99
CA GLY A 71 -2.43 -2.47 7.88
C GLY A 71 -1.51 -2.68 6.70
N LYS A 72 -1.28 -1.66 5.88
CA LYS A 72 -0.38 -1.75 4.74
C LYS A 72 1.02 -1.27 5.10
N LYS A 73 2.03 -1.82 4.42
CA LYS A 73 3.39 -1.27 4.40
C LYS A 73 3.52 -0.34 3.21
N SER A 74 4.36 0.69 3.32
CA SER A 74 4.60 1.64 2.24
C SER A 74 6.02 1.50 1.71
N LEU A 75 6.15 1.53 0.40
CA LEU A 75 7.44 1.56 -0.29
C LEU A 75 7.39 2.63 -1.36
N THR A 76 8.30 3.60 -1.28
CA THR A 76 8.40 4.61 -2.35
C THR A 76 9.22 4.07 -3.51
N CYS A 77 8.76 4.34 -4.73
CA CYS A 77 9.45 3.89 -5.93
C CYS A 77 9.12 4.84 -7.08
N ASN A 78 10.16 5.33 -7.74
CA ASN A 78 9.98 6.20 -8.90
C ASN A 78 9.81 5.36 -10.17
N LEU A 79 8.57 5.18 -10.60
CA LEU A 79 8.24 4.40 -11.78
C LEU A 79 8.63 5.07 -13.10
N LYS A 80 9.15 6.29 -13.05
CA LYS A 80 9.64 7.01 -14.23
C LYS A 80 11.10 6.72 -14.53
N THR A 81 11.78 5.94 -13.71
CA THR A 81 13.18 5.55 -13.91
C THR A 81 13.27 4.07 -14.29
N ASP A 82 14.34 3.72 -14.99
CA ASP A 82 14.59 2.32 -15.35
C ASP A 82 14.81 1.46 -14.11
N GLU A 83 15.51 2.00 -13.11
CA GLU A 83 15.75 1.32 -11.84
C GLU A 83 14.45 1.04 -11.10
N GLY A 84 13.54 2.02 -11.07
CA GLY A 84 12.23 1.88 -10.43
C GLY A 84 11.39 0.81 -11.10
N VAL A 85 11.34 0.81 -12.42
CA VAL A 85 10.61 -0.21 -13.18
C VAL A 85 11.20 -1.59 -12.94
N ALA A 86 12.53 -1.70 -12.92
CA ALA A 86 13.20 -2.99 -12.66
C ALA A 86 12.88 -3.52 -11.27
N LEU A 87 12.86 -2.63 -10.27
CA LEU A 87 12.50 -3.02 -8.90
C LEU A 87 11.06 -3.54 -8.84
N ILE A 88 10.12 -2.86 -9.46
CA ILE A 88 8.71 -3.30 -9.47
C ILE A 88 8.57 -4.65 -10.15
N LYS A 89 9.23 -4.87 -11.28
CA LYS A 89 9.18 -6.16 -11.95
C LYS A 89 9.71 -7.29 -11.07
N LYS A 90 10.76 -7.01 -10.30
CA LYS A 90 11.31 -7.98 -9.35
C LYS A 90 10.32 -8.28 -8.23
N LEU A 91 9.68 -7.25 -7.68
CA LEU A 91 8.68 -7.43 -6.62
C LEU A 91 7.45 -8.20 -7.10
N VAL A 92 7.02 -7.96 -8.34
CA VAL A 92 5.88 -8.67 -8.93
C VAL A 92 6.14 -10.18 -8.97
N ARG A 93 7.38 -10.60 -9.24
CA ARG A 93 7.72 -12.02 -9.26
C ARG A 93 7.61 -12.68 -7.89
N GLU A 94 7.69 -11.90 -6.83
CA GLU A 94 7.65 -12.39 -5.45
C GLU A 94 6.28 -12.20 -4.78
N ALA A 95 5.40 -11.52 -5.47
CA ALA A 95 4.06 -11.26 -4.94
C ALA A 95 3.11 -12.46 -5.12
#